data_262d4fa968c4851381a797e3411481c4
#
_entry.id   262d4fa968c4851381a797e3411481c4
#
_cell.length_a   1.000
_cell.length_b   1.000
_cell.length_c   1.000
_cell.angle_alpha   90.00
_cell.angle_beta   90.00
_cell.angle_gamma   90.00
#
_symmetry.space_group_name_H-M   'P 1'
#
loop_
_entity.id
_entity.type
_entity.pdbx_description
1 polymer ?
#
loop_
_entity_poly.entity_id
_entity_poly.type
_entity_poly.pdbx_seq_one_letter_code
_entity_poly.pdbx_strand_id
1 'polypeptide(L)' 'MSQITILKDLKQGEFFKRKESAKKVFIREHFNRKDAMGPASIWCSEAESLGDGMELKPTTVVFVDFEY' A
#
# COMPACT_ATOMS: atom_id res chain seq x y z
N MET A 1 -14.45 5.45 -11.39
CA MET A 1 -13.08 5.90 -11.62
C MET A 1 -12.24 5.77 -10.35
N SER A 2 -11.02 5.33 -10.51
CA SER A 2 -10.14 5.18 -9.36
C SER A 2 -9.58 6.53 -8.95
N GLN A 3 -9.48 6.73 -7.65
CA GLN A 3 -8.86 7.92 -7.10
C GLN A 3 -7.40 7.62 -6.81
N ILE A 4 -6.52 8.55 -7.14
CA ILE A 4 -5.09 8.40 -6.94
C ILE A 4 -4.68 9.10 -5.65
N THR A 5 -3.85 8.42 -4.88
CA THR A 5 -3.28 9.00 -3.67
C THR A 5 -1.89 8.42 -3.45
N ILE A 6 -1.20 8.91 -2.43
CA ILE A 6 0.09 8.33 -2.07
C ILE A 6 -0.09 7.43 -0.85
N LEU A 7 0.75 6.40 -0.77
CA LEU A 7 0.59 5.34 0.21
C LEU A 7 0.56 5.86 1.65
N LYS A 8 1.38 6.84 1.96
CA LYS A 8 1.45 7.36 3.33
C LYS A 8 0.15 8.03 3.79
N ASP A 9 -0.72 8.43 2.85
CA ASP A 9 -1.98 9.06 3.19
C ASP A 9 -3.07 8.05 3.55
N LEU A 10 -2.81 6.78 3.36
CA LEU A 10 -3.74 5.72 3.72
C LEU A 10 -3.64 5.39 5.19
N LYS A 11 -4.75 5.01 5.78
CA LYS A 11 -4.77 4.51 7.15
C LYS A 11 -4.44 3.03 7.15
N GLN A 12 -3.94 2.56 8.28
CA GLN A 12 -3.67 1.14 8.43
C GLN A 12 -4.96 0.34 8.22
N GLY A 13 -4.85 -0.69 7.39
CA GLY A 13 -5.99 -1.54 7.06
C GLY A 13 -6.76 -1.13 5.81
N GLU A 14 -6.41 -0.01 5.21
CA GLU A 14 -7.09 0.41 3.98
C GLU A 14 -6.57 -0.38 2.79
N PHE A 15 -7.47 -0.63 1.85
CA PHE A 15 -7.16 -1.37 0.63
C PHE A 15 -6.72 -0.42 -0.47
N PHE A 16 -5.81 -0.90 -1.31
CA PHE A 16 -5.35 -0.11 -2.46
C PHE A 16 -4.85 -1.03 -3.56
N LYS A 17 -4.68 -0.47 -4.74
CA LYS A 17 -4.06 -1.14 -5.87
C LYS A 17 -2.84 -0.36 -6.30
N ARG A 18 -1.84 -1.06 -6.80
CA ARG A 18 -0.62 -0.41 -7.29
C ARG A 18 -0.81 0.18 -8.68
N LYS A 19 -1.75 -0.36 -9.45
CA LYS A 19 -2.09 0.14 -10.78
C LYS A 19 -3.61 0.08 -10.92
N GLU A 20 -4.15 0.99 -11.71
CA GLU A 20 -5.59 1.05 -11.91
C GLU A 20 -6.15 -0.25 -12.48
N SER A 21 -5.41 -0.86 -13.41
CA SER A 21 -5.83 -2.10 -14.05
C SER A 21 -5.38 -3.35 -13.28
N ALA A 22 -4.73 -3.19 -12.15
CA ALA A 22 -4.23 -4.33 -11.39
C ALA A 22 -5.37 -5.14 -10.80
N LYS A 23 -5.21 -6.46 -10.83
CA LYS A 23 -6.17 -7.36 -10.20
C LYS A 23 -5.87 -7.60 -8.74
N LYS A 24 -4.60 -7.43 -8.35
CA LYS A 24 -4.19 -7.64 -6.98
C LYS A 24 -4.53 -6.42 -6.13
N VAL A 25 -5.11 -6.69 -4.98
CA VAL A 25 -5.44 -5.67 -4.00
C VAL A 25 -4.52 -5.85 -2.80
N PHE A 26 -3.99 -4.76 -2.30
CA PHE A 26 -3.11 -4.77 -1.15
C PHE A 26 -3.77 -4.07 0.02
N ILE A 27 -3.31 -4.42 1.22
CA ILE A 27 -3.76 -3.80 2.46
C ILE A 27 -2.58 -3.04 3.05
N ARG A 28 -2.79 -1.78 3.35
CA ARG A 28 -1.76 -0.97 3.99
C ARG A 28 -1.63 -1.43 5.44
N GLU A 29 -0.46 -1.95 5.78
CA GLU A 29 -0.19 -2.43 7.12
C GLU A 29 0.63 -1.40 7.91
N HIS A 30 1.59 -1.83 8.67
CA HIS A 30 2.33 -0.96 9.56
C HIS A 30 3.41 -0.17 8.82
N PHE A 31 3.68 1.01 9.35
CA PHE A 31 4.74 1.87 8.85
C PHE A 31 6.05 1.46 9.51
N ASN A 32 7.02 1.09 8.69
CA ASN A 32 8.36 0.75 9.16
C ASN A 32 9.27 1.95 8.98
N ARG A 33 9.57 2.61 10.08
CA ARG A 33 10.51 3.70 10.06
C ARG A 33 11.88 3.15 10.39
N LYS A 34 12.71 3.01 9.36
CA LYS A 34 14.09 2.61 9.60
C LYS A 34 14.85 3.78 10.20
N ASP A 35 15.98 3.45 10.82
CA ASP A 35 16.84 4.45 11.44
C ASP A 35 17.22 5.57 10.47
N ALA A 36 17.80 6.63 11.02
CA ALA A 36 18.14 7.83 10.27
C ALA A 36 18.92 7.59 8.99
N MET A 37 19.51 6.43 8.83
CA MET A 37 20.33 6.08 7.67
C MET A 37 19.57 5.35 6.58
N GLY A 38 18.31 4.96 6.82
CA GLY A 38 17.56 4.18 5.85
C GLY A 38 16.23 4.83 5.48
N PRO A 39 15.71 4.52 4.28
CA PRO A 39 14.42 5.03 3.87
C PRO A 39 13.30 4.39 4.69
N ALA A 40 12.27 5.19 4.98
CA ALA A 40 11.06 4.66 5.57
C ALA A 40 10.34 3.77 4.55
N SER A 41 9.61 2.79 5.03
CA SER A 41 8.82 1.94 4.17
C SER A 41 7.52 1.57 4.87
N ILE A 42 6.55 1.13 4.09
CA ILE A 42 5.26 0.68 4.61
C ILE A 42 5.07 -0.76 4.17
N TRP A 43 4.84 -1.64 5.13
CA TRP A 43 4.54 -3.04 4.81
C TRP A 43 3.11 -3.13 4.31
N CYS A 44 2.94 -3.77 3.16
CA CYS A 44 1.65 -3.97 2.53
C CYS A 44 1.44 -5.45 2.29
N SER A 45 0.32 -5.98 2.75
CA SER A 45 -0.03 -7.38 2.57
C SER A 45 -0.95 -7.54 1.37
N GLU A 46 -0.87 -8.68 0.71
CA GLU A 46 -1.85 -9.01 -0.33
C GLU A 46 -3.15 -9.41 0.32
N ALA A 47 -4.26 -8.83 -0.16
CA ALA A 47 -5.56 -9.11 0.43
C ALA A 47 -6.00 -10.55 0.28
N GLU A 48 -5.58 -11.21 -0.79
CA GLU A 48 -5.97 -12.59 -1.08
C GLU A 48 -4.96 -13.62 -0.58
N SER A 49 -3.78 -13.19 -0.20
CA SER A 49 -2.71 -14.10 0.23
C SER A 49 -2.11 -13.57 1.51
N LEU A 50 -2.77 -13.82 2.62
CA LEU A 50 -2.27 -13.41 3.92
C LEU A 50 -0.92 -14.08 4.17
N GLY A 51 0.05 -13.29 4.54
CA GLY A 51 1.41 -13.77 4.72
C GLY A 51 2.33 -13.34 3.59
N ASP A 52 1.80 -13.07 2.43
CA ASP A 52 2.57 -12.50 1.33
C ASP A 52 2.40 -10.99 1.34
N GLY A 53 3.43 -10.29 0.90
CA GLY A 53 3.37 -8.85 0.88
C GLY A 53 4.70 -8.26 0.46
N MET A 54 4.80 -6.95 0.54
CA MET A 54 6.02 -6.25 0.17
C MET A 54 6.11 -4.92 0.89
N GLU A 55 7.31 -4.40 0.98
CA GLU A 55 7.53 -3.07 1.51
C GLU A 55 7.56 -2.08 0.35
N LEU A 56 6.82 -1.00 0.50
CA LEU A 56 6.75 0.06 -0.51
C LEU A 56 7.13 1.38 0.12
N LYS A 57 7.62 2.28 -0.71
CA LYS A 57 7.96 3.62 -0.25
C LYS A 57 6.69 4.39 0.10
N PRO A 58 6.73 5.22 1.15
CA PRO A 58 5.56 6.01 1.54
C PRO A 58 5.04 6.93 0.45
N THR A 59 5.90 7.32 -0.47
CA THR A 59 5.53 8.20 -1.58
C THR A 59 5.01 7.44 -2.81
N THR A 60 4.84 6.13 -2.70
CA THR A 60 4.33 5.32 -3.81
C THR A 60 2.91 5.77 -4.15
N VAL A 61 2.69 6.03 -5.44
CA VAL A 61 1.36 6.37 -5.93
C VAL A 61 0.53 5.08 -5.98
N VAL A 62 -0.66 5.15 -5.42
CA VAL A 62 -1.56 4.00 -5.36
C VAL A 62 -2.97 4.43 -5.78
N PHE A 63 -3.80 3.45 -6.07
CA PHE A 63 -5.16 3.67 -6.53
C PHE A 63 -6.14 3.16 -5.48
N VAL A 64 -7.08 4.02 -5.12
CA VAL A 64 -8.11 3.70 -4.13
C VAL A 64 -9.48 3.93 -4.79
N ASP A 65 -10.55 3.78 -3.99
CA ASP A 65 -11.91 4.02 -4.46
C ASP A 65 -12.30 3.06 -5.58
N PHE A 66 -12.11 1.78 -5.32
CA PHE A 66 -12.51 0.70 -6.22
C PHE A 66 -13.37 -0.30 -5.47
N GLU A 67 -14.14 -1.07 -6.22
CA GLU A 67 -14.90 -2.17 -5.63
C GLU A 67 -14.02 -3.38 -5.44
N TYR A 68 -14.16 -3.96 -4.27
CA TYR A 68 -13.38 -5.14 -3.93
C TYR A 68 -14.28 -6.23 -3.38
#